data_2ef8bdd3b085b355352d05f39c3e2375
#
_entry.id   2ef8bdd3b085b355352d05f39c3e2375
#
_cell.length_a   1.000
_cell.length_b   1.000
_cell.length_c   1.000
_cell.angle_alpha   90.00
_cell.angle_beta   90.00
_cell.angle_gamma   90.00
#
_symmetry.space_group_name_H-M   'P 1'
#
loop_
_entity.id
_entity.type
_entity.pdbx_description
1 polymer ?
#
loop_
_entity_poly.entity_id
_entity_poly.type
_entity_poly.pdbx_seq_one_letter_code
_entity_poly.pdbx_strand_id
1 'polypeptide(L)'
;VLEEQRLDSRIHNCAEFDCGKPELNNYLVRNATQDRRRNISQIYVLVDSDDPATVLGYYTLSAAQVDCDQLSEHDNRHLPRYPILCFRMGRFAVAQNLQGRGIGKTLLGCAVDRCLRIRQEVAAFALIVDAKDTDVKSFYEYFGFVAFADKPLSLYLAIGR
;
A
#
# COMPACT_ATOMS: atom_id res chain seq x y z
N VAL A 1 -11.33 16.82 8.58
CA VAL A 1 -11.23 16.30 7.22
C VAL A 1 -10.04 15.36 7.12
N LEU A 2 -10.25 14.17 6.57
CA LEU A 2 -9.16 13.21 6.37
C LEU A 2 -8.24 13.68 5.26
N GLU A 3 -6.95 13.58 5.51
CA GLU A 3 -5.92 14.06 4.60
C GLU A 3 -4.74 13.09 4.56
N GLU A 4 -4.24 12.79 3.36
CA GLU A 4 -3.03 12.01 3.18
C GLU A 4 -1.82 12.95 3.17
N GLN A 5 -0.80 12.61 3.94
CA GLN A 5 0.45 13.36 4.01
C GLN A 5 1.63 12.42 3.86
N ARG A 6 2.73 12.93 3.31
CA ARG A 6 4.00 12.19 3.34
C ARG A 6 4.50 12.14 4.79
N LEU A 7 5.02 11.00 5.21
CA LEU A 7 5.54 10.86 6.57
C LEU A 7 6.62 11.90 6.85
N ASP A 8 6.46 12.61 7.98
CA ASP A 8 7.46 13.51 8.55
C ASP A 8 7.48 13.29 10.07
N SER A 9 8.56 12.71 10.57
CA SER A 9 8.68 12.37 11.98
C SER A 9 8.67 13.58 12.91
N ARG A 10 8.87 14.79 12.37
CA ARG A 10 8.77 16.02 13.15
C ARG A 10 7.33 16.45 13.37
N ILE A 11 6.40 15.98 12.55
CA ILE A 11 4.99 16.33 12.61
C ILE A 11 4.17 15.18 13.19
N HIS A 12 4.40 13.95 12.71
CA HIS A 12 3.57 12.78 12.98
C HIS A 12 4.08 12.01 14.19
N ASN A 13 3.19 11.73 15.14
CA ASN A 13 3.53 10.96 16.34
C ASN A 13 3.42 9.47 16.03
N CYS A 14 4.52 8.90 15.53
CA CYS A 14 4.57 7.49 15.16
C CYS A 14 4.55 6.56 16.36
N ALA A 15 5.05 7.01 17.52
CA ALA A 15 5.19 6.18 18.71
C ALA A 15 3.84 5.76 19.30
N GLU A 16 2.80 6.56 19.11
CA GLU A 16 1.47 6.26 19.63
C GLU A 16 0.60 5.45 18.67
N PHE A 17 1.06 5.24 17.45
CA PHE A 17 0.30 4.47 16.48
C PHE A 17 0.23 3.00 16.88
N ASP A 18 -0.99 2.46 16.93
CA ASP A 18 -1.22 1.05 17.25
C ASP A 18 -2.31 0.48 16.34
N CYS A 19 -1.89 -0.39 15.42
CA CYS A 19 -2.81 -1.09 14.52
C CYS A 19 -3.16 -2.50 15.02
N GLY A 20 -2.65 -2.90 16.19
CA GLY A 20 -2.85 -4.22 16.73
C GLY A 20 -1.84 -5.27 16.24
N LYS A 21 -0.94 -4.90 15.34
CA LYS A 21 0.12 -5.79 14.82
C LYS A 21 1.48 -5.18 15.14
N PRO A 22 2.22 -5.76 16.10
CA PRO A 22 3.49 -5.17 16.56
C PRO A 22 4.51 -4.90 15.45
N GLU A 23 4.61 -5.78 14.46
CA GLU A 23 5.58 -5.61 13.38
C GLU A 23 5.29 -4.37 12.53
N LEU A 24 4.02 -4.03 12.32
CA LEU A 24 3.63 -2.83 11.58
C LEU A 24 3.83 -1.57 12.44
N ASN A 25 3.52 -1.64 13.73
CA ASN A 25 3.78 -0.54 14.66
C ASN A 25 5.28 -0.25 14.74
N ASN A 26 6.09 -1.29 14.90
CA ASN A 26 7.54 -1.16 15.02
C ASN A 26 8.17 -0.61 13.75
N TYR A 27 7.68 -1.03 12.59
CA TYR A 27 8.18 -0.49 11.33
C TYR A 27 8.04 1.03 11.28
N LEU A 28 6.87 1.53 11.62
CA LEU A 28 6.58 2.97 11.55
C LEU A 28 7.52 3.76 12.45
N VAL A 29 7.79 3.24 13.65
CA VAL A 29 8.64 3.92 14.64
C VAL A 29 10.12 3.80 14.31
N ARG A 30 10.57 2.59 13.89
CA ARG A 30 12.00 2.26 13.83
C ARG A 30 12.61 2.33 12.44
N ASN A 31 11.84 2.07 11.39
CA ASN A 31 12.38 1.86 10.05
C ASN A 31 11.89 2.86 9.01
N ALA A 32 10.67 3.37 9.16
CA ALA A 32 10.02 4.13 8.09
C ALA A 32 10.80 5.38 7.69
N THR A 33 11.25 6.19 8.64
CA THR A 33 12.01 7.42 8.35
C THR A 33 13.31 7.09 7.63
N GLN A 34 14.01 6.03 8.06
CA GLN A 34 15.26 5.61 7.44
C GLN A 34 15.03 5.10 6.01
N ASP A 35 14.00 4.29 5.81
CA ASP A 35 13.66 3.79 4.47
C ASP A 35 13.31 4.93 3.52
N ARG A 36 12.62 5.95 4.02
CA ARG A 36 12.32 7.15 3.23
C ARG A 36 13.60 7.89 2.86
N ARG A 37 14.49 8.10 3.82
CA ARG A 37 15.76 8.80 3.59
C ARG A 37 16.64 8.10 2.59
N ARG A 38 16.65 6.77 2.61
CA ARG A 38 17.43 5.94 1.68
C ARG A 38 16.73 5.70 0.35
N ASN A 39 15.53 6.23 0.19
CA ASN A 39 14.69 6.05 -0.98
C ASN A 39 14.39 4.57 -1.28
N ILE A 40 14.23 3.77 -0.24
CA ILE A 40 13.84 2.37 -0.33
C ILE A 40 12.33 2.26 -0.42
N SER A 41 11.61 3.07 0.35
CA SER A 41 10.16 3.17 0.35
C SER A 41 9.74 4.61 0.59
N GLN A 42 8.62 5.01 0.00
CA GLN A 42 7.91 6.20 0.41
C GLN A 42 6.82 5.80 1.40
N ILE A 43 6.61 6.60 2.42
CA ILE A 43 5.62 6.31 3.46
C ILE A 43 4.62 7.46 3.50
N TYR A 44 3.33 7.10 3.45
CA TYR A 44 2.24 8.07 3.50
C TYR A 44 1.35 7.74 4.70
N VAL A 45 0.94 8.78 5.41
CA VAL A 45 0.08 8.65 6.57
C VAL A 45 -1.26 9.32 6.30
N LEU A 46 -2.31 8.78 6.89
CA LEU A 46 -3.63 9.39 6.90
C LEU A 46 -3.82 10.07 8.25
N VAL A 47 -4.22 11.32 8.21
CA VAL A 47 -4.45 12.14 9.40
C VAL A 47 -5.76 12.90 9.26
N ASP A 48 -6.28 13.41 10.38
CA ASP A 48 -7.31 14.44 10.35
C ASP A 48 -6.61 15.80 10.29
N SER A 49 -7.04 16.67 9.39
CA SER A 49 -6.42 17.99 9.21
C SER A 49 -6.48 18.84 10.47
N ASP A 50 -7.44 18.58 11.38
CA ASP A 50 -7.53 19.27 12.66
C ASP A 50 -6.59 18.73 13.73
N ASP A 51 -5.99 17.55 13.49
CA ASP A 51 -5.04 16.91 14.41
C ASP A 51 -3.99 16.14 13.58
N PRO A 52 -3.11 16.84 12.87
CA PRO A 52 -2.18 16.19 11.95
C PRO A 52 -1.10 15.34 12.61
N ALA A 53 -0.90 15.48 13.92
CA ALA A 53 0.10 14.67 14.62
C ALA A 53 -0.37 13.23 14.84
N THR A 54 -1.67 12.98 14.93
CA THR A 54 -2.22 11.65 15.18
C THR A 54 -2.33 10.87 13.89
N VAL A 55 -1.57 9.78 13.78
CA VAL A 55 -1.58 8.90 12.61
C VAL A 55 -2.77 7.95 12.69
N LEU A 56 -3.68 8.04 11.74
CA LEU A 56 -4.87 7.18 11.67
C LEU A 56 -4.61 5.89 10.89
N GLY A 57 -3.65 5.93 9.99
CA GLY A 57 -3.22 4.79 9.19
C GLY A 57 -2.01 5.16 8.35
N TYR A 58 -1.36 4.16 7.77
CA TYR A 58 -0.25 4.42 6.87
C TYR A 58 -0.11 3.32 5.82
N TYR A 59 0.56 3.64 4.74
CA TYR A 59 1.00 2.64 3.77
C TYR A 59 2.38 3.02 3.24
N THR A 60 3.07 2.01 2.71
CA THR A 60 4.37 2.19 2.06
C THR A 60 4.26 1.89 0.58
N LEU A 61 5.02 2.59 -0.23
CA LEU A 61 5.01 2.43 -1.68
C LEU A 61 6.44 2.37 -2.20
N SER A 62 6.73 1.38 -3.03
CA SER A 62 8.02 1.21 -3.68
C SER A 62 7.86 0.63 -5.07
N ALA A 63 8.95 0.63 -5.86
CA ALA A 63 8.98 -0.01 -7.14
C ALA A 63 9.14 -1.52 -6.98
N ALA A 64 8.57 -2.29 -7.90
CA ALA A 64 8.66 -3.74 -7.92
C ALA A 64 8.62 -4.24 -9.34
N GLN A 65 8.86 -5.54 -9.53
CA GLN A 65 8.68 -6.18 -10.82
C GLN A 65 8.13 -7.59 -10.63
N VAL A 66 7.42 -8.06 -11.66
CA VAL A 66 6.88 -9.41 -11.70
C VAL A 66 7.09 -9.99 -13.09
N ASP A 67 7.11 -11.31 -13.18
CA ASP A 67 7.08 -11.99 -14.46
C ASP A 67 5.61 -12.14 -14.90
N CYS A 68 5.37 -12.04 -16.20
CA CYS A 68 3.99 -12.06 -16.70
C CYS A 68 3.25 -13.35 -16.39
N ASP A 69 3.96 -14.48 -16.25
CA ASP A 69 3.35 -15.78 -15.93
C ASP A 69 2.87 -15.87 -14.48
N GLN A 70 3.28 -14.94 -13.60
CA GLN A 70 2.75 -14.84 -12.24
C GLN A 70 1.37 -14.21 -12.20
N LEU A 71 0.97 -13.52 -13.25
CA LEU A 71 -0.30 -12.83 -13.35
C LEU A 71 -1.39 -13.79 -13.84
N SER A 72 -2.66 -13.34 -13.79
CA SER A 72 -3.76 -14.13 -14.29
C SER A 72 -3.60 -14.41 -15.79
N GLU A 73 -4.19 -15.51 -16.25
CA GLU A 73 -4.15 -15.88 -17.66
C GLU A 73 -4.63 -14.76 -18.58
N HIS A 74 -5.69 -14.06 -18.16
CA HIS A 74 -6.24 -12.96 -18.93
C HIS A 74 -5.23 -11.82 -19.10
N ASP A 75 -4.55 -11.41 -18.03
CA ASP A 75 -3.56 -10.33 -18.08
C ASP A 75 -2.29 -10.78 -18.77
N ASN A 76 -1.84 -12.01 -18.51
CA ASN A 76 -0.61 -12.58 -19.07
C ASN A 76 -0.61 -12.55 -20.59
N ARG A 77 -1.73 -12.80 -21.24
CA ARG A 77 -1.81 -12.93 -22.72
C ARG A 77 -1.39 -11.66 -23.46
N HIS A 78 -1.52 -10.51 -22.84
CA HIS A 78 -1.29 -9.22 -23.51
C HIS A 78 -0.01 -8.53 -23.07
N LEU A 79 0.85 -9.21 -22.31
CA LEU A 79 2.02 -8.60 -21.73
C LEU A 79 3.31 -9.15 -22.35
N PRO A 80 4.37 -8.33 -22.39
CA PRO A 80 5.67 -8.80 -22.86
C PRO A 80 6.26 -9.86 -21.93
N ARG A 81 7.25 -10.60 -22.44
CA ARG A 81 7.87 -11.71 -21.68
C ARG A 81 9.06 -11.29 -20.83
N TYR A 82 9.47 -10.02 -20.90
CA TYR A 82 10.45 -9.48 -19.96
C TYR A 82 9.74 -9.02 -18.67
N PRO A 83 10.48 -8.79 -17.56
CA PRO A 83 9.87 -8.40 -16.30
C PRO A 83 8.99 -7.14 -16.41
N ILE A 84 7.83 -7.19 -15.79
CA ILE A 84 6.84 -6.12 -15.80
C ILE A 84 7.04 -5.25 -14.56
N LEU A 85 7.16 -3.94 -14.77
CA LEU A 85 7.33 -3.00 -13.66
C LEU A 85 5.98 -2.68 -13.02
N CYS A 86 5.97 -2.64 -11.70
CA CYS A 86 4.79 -2.42 -10.87
C CYS A 86 5.14 -1.51 -9.69
N PHE A 87 4.11 -1.04 -9.00
CA PHE A 87 4.26 -0.49 -7.66
C PHE A 87 3.94 -1.58 -6.64
N ARG A 88 4.62 -1.54 -5.50
CA ARG A 88 4.32 -2.43 -4.37
C ARG A 88 3.93 -1.60 -3.16
N MET A 89 2.78 -1.94 -2.58
CA MET A 89 2.37 -1.45 -1.28
C MET A 89 2.76 -2.52 -0.25
N GLY A 90 3.97 -2.41 0.29
CA GLY A 90 4.55 -3.45 1.14
C GLY A 90 3.91 -3.51 2.51
N ARG A 91 3.40 -2.36 3.00
CA ARG A 91 2.76 -2.28 4.31
C ARG A 91 1.51 -1.42 4.20
N PHE A 92 0.49 -1.82 4.97
CA PHE A 92 -0.80 -1.13 5.01
C PHE A 92 -1.40 -1.37 6.39
N ALA A 93 -1.66 -0.32 7.13
CA ALA A 93 -2.13 -0.45 8.51
C ALA A 93 -3.08 0.67 8.89
N VAL A 94 -4.12 0.33 9.67
CA VAL A 94 -5.11 1.27 10.21
C VAL A 94 -5.09 1.16 11.72
N ALA A 95 -5.17 2.30 12.42
CA ALA A 95 -5.23 2.33 13.88
C ALA A 95 -6.35 1.40 14.38
N GLN A 96 -6.05 0.60 15.40
CA GLN A 96 -6.92 -0.46 15.88
C GLN A 96 -8.29 0.06 16.31
N ASN A 97 -8.32 1.19 17.00
CA ASN A 97 -9.55 1.80 17.48
C ASN A 97 -10.43 2.40 16.36
N LEU A 98 -9.93 2.46 15.14
CA LEU A 98 -10.65 3.00 13.99
C LEU A 98 -11.01 1.94 12.95
N GLN A 99 -10.65 0.69 13.18
CA GLN A 99 -11.01 -0.40 12.29
C GLN A 99 -12.53 -0.59 12.24
N GLY A 100 -13.05 -0.90 11.05
CA GLY A 100 -14.47 -1.03 10.84
C GLY A 100 -15.22 0.28 10.59
N ARG A 101 -14.52 1.41 10.50
CA ARG A 101 -15.12 2.74 10.27
C ARG A 101 -14.84 3.32 8.87
N GLY A 102 -14.41 2.49 7.94
CA GLY A 102 -14.14 2.94 6.57
C GLY A 102 -12.78 3.61 6.37
N ILE A 103 -11.93 3.69 7.40
CA ILE A 103 -10.60 4.30 7.29
C ILE A 103 -9.71 3.49 6.34
N GLY A 104 -9.78 2.15 6.40
CA GLY A 104 -9.03 1.29 5.50
C GLY A 104 -9.40 1.52 4.04
N LYS A 105 -10.68 1.66 3.75
CA LYS A 105 -11.17 1.98 2.41
C LYS A 105 -10.62 3.32 1.93
N THR A 106 -10.65 4.33 2.78
CA THR A 106 -10.13 5.67 2.45
C THR A 106 -8.63 5.61 2.20
N LEU A 107 -7.88 4.91 3.05
CA LEU A 107 -6.43 4.78 2.91
C LEU A 107 -6.07 4.04 1.62
N LEU A 108 -6.77 2.94 1.32
CA LEU A 108 -6.55 2.20 0.08
C LEU A 108 -6.88 3.08 -1.15
N GLY A 109 -7.96 3.85 -1.08
CA GLY A 109 -8.30 4.79 -2.12
C GLY A 109 -7.21 5.83 -2.35
N CYS A 110 -6.59 6.34 -1.30
CA CYS A 110 -5.46 7.25 -1.41
C CYS A 110 -4.27 6.59 -2.12
N ALA A 111 -3.96 5.35 -1.76
CA ALA A 111 -2.84 4.63 -2.37
C ALA A 111 -3.09 4.38 -3.86
N VAL A 112 -4.27 3.91 -4.23
CA VAL A 112 -4.63 3.65 -5.63
C VAL A 112 -4.63 4.96 -6.43
N ASP A 113 -5.20 6.02 -5.88
CA ASP A 113 -5.23 7.33 -6.54
C ASP A 113 -3.81 7.84 -6.80
N ARG A 114 -2.91 7.68 -5.83
CA ARG A 114 -1.50 8.05 -5.99
C ARG A 114 -0.86 7.27 -7.13
N CYS A 115 -1.07 5.97 -7.19
CA CYS A 115 -0.53 5.14 -8.27
C CYS A 115 -1.05 5.57 -9.63
N LEU A 116 -2.33 5.91 -9.73
CA LEU A 116 -2.94 6.41 -10.97
C LEU A 116 -2.32 7.73 -11.41
N ARG A 117 -1.90 8.57 -10.47
CA ARG A 117 -1.22 9.83 -10.79
C ARG A 117 0.24 9.60 -11.19
N ILE A 118 0.97 8.77 -10.45
CA ILE A 118 2.39 8.51 -10.70
C ILE A 118 2.60 7.82 -12.05
N ARG A 119 1.68 6.96 -12.47
CA ARG A 119 1.81 6.24 -13.75
C ARG A 119 1.88 7.17 -14.95
N GLN A 120 1.50 8.42 -14.79
CA GLN A 120 1.62 9.43 -15.86
C GLN A 120 3.09 9.85 -16.07
N GLU A 121 3.93 9.66 -15.08
CA GLU A 121 5.34 10.04 -15.13
C GLU A 121 6.25 8.82 -15.21
N VAL A 122 5.94 7.78 -14.46
CA VAL A 122 6.71 6.52 -14.45
C VAL A 122 5.73 5.37 -14.68
N ALA A 123 5.91 4.66 -15.77
CA ALA A 123 5.01 3.58 -16.17
C ALA A 123 5.06 2.44 -15.15
N ALA A 124 3.88 1.91 -14.81
CA ALA A 124 3.72 0.72 -13.98
C ALA A 124 2.42 0.04 -14.38
N PHE A 125 2.46 -1.29 -14.47
CA PHE A 125 1.30 -2.07 -14.89
C PHE A 125 0.29 -2.23 -13.77
N ALA A 126 0.73 -2.45 -12.55
CA ALA A 126 -0.15 -2.83 -11.42
C ALA A 126 0.37 -2.34 -10.09
N LEU A 127 -0.55 -2.29 -9.12
CA LEU A 127 -0.23 -2.14 -7.69
C LEU A 127 -0.28 -3.53 -7.05
N ILE A 128 0.82 -3.94 -6.44
CA ILE A 128 0.96 -5.24 -5.77
C ILE A 128 0.78 -5.05 -4.27
N VAL A 129 0.03 -5.95 -3.64
CA VAL A 129 -0.16 -6.00 -2.19
C VAL A 129 0.09 -7.41 -1.69
N ASP A 130 0.50 -7.53 -0.43
CA ASP A 130 0.63 -8.81 0.25
C ASP A 130 -0.36 -8.83 1.42
N ALA A 131 -1.27 -9.80 1.42
CA ALA A 131 -2.22 -10.00 2.51
C ALA A 131 -1.58 -10.88 3.58
N LYS A 132 -1.79 -10.56 4.85
CA LYS A 132 -1.27 -11.36 5.96
C LYS A 132 -2.07 -12.61 6.21
N ASP A 133 -3.36 -12.58 5.88
CA ASP A 133 -4.29 -13.68 6.10
C ASP A 133 -5.45 -13.59 5.10
N THR A 134 -6.38 -14.54 5.21
CA THR A 134 -7.51 -14.62 4.29
C THR A 134 -8.52 -13.48 4.47
N ASP A 135 -8.63 -12.91 5.66
CA ASP A 135 -9.52 -11.77 5.90
C ASP A 135 -9.00 -10.52 5.17
N VAL A 136 -7.70 -10.27 5.26
CA VAL A 136 -7.07 -9.16 4.56
C VAL A 136 -7.14 -9.39 3.05
N LYS A 137 -6.93 -10.63 2.59
CA LYS A 137 -7.11 -10.99 1.18
C LYS A 137 -8.50 -10.63 0.69
N SER A 138 -9.54 -11.00 1.45
CA SER A 138 -10.93 -10.69 1.10
C SER A 138 -11.17 -9.19 1.00
N PHE A 139 -10.56 -8.41 1.89
CA PHE A 139 -10.63 -6.95 1.83
C PHE A 139 -10.10 -6.44 0.48
N TYR A 140 -8.93 -6.91 0.06
CA TYR A 140 -8.37 -6.48 -1.22
C TYR A 140 -9.20 -6.98 -2.41
N GLU A 141 -9.67 -8.23 -2.36
CA GLU A 141 -10.50 -8.79 -3.43
C GLU A 141 -11.80 -8.00 -3.62
N TYR A 142 -12.37 -7.52 -2.52
CA TYR A 142 -13.58 -6.69 -2.57
C TYR A 142 -13.35 -5.43 -3.41
N PHE A 143 -12.14 -4.88 -3.42
CA PHE A 143 -11.80 -3.69 -4.19
C PHE A 143 -11.21 -4.01 -5.57
N GLY A 144 -11.32 -5.25 -6.02
CA GLY A 144 -10.95 -5.63 -7.38
C GLY A 144 -9.55 -6.19 -7.56
N PHE A 145 -8.80 -6.39 -6.48
CA PHE A 145 -7.49 -7.03 -6.58
C PHE A 145 -7.65 -8.52 -6.90
N VAL A 146 -6.69 -9.04 -7.65
CA VAL A 146 -6.68 -10.44 -8.13
C VAL A 146 -5.45 -11.14 -7.57
N ALA A 147 -5.62 -12.36 -7.07
CA ALA A 147 -4.51 -13.14 -6.52
C ALA A 147 -3.52 -13.57 -7.63
N PHE A 148 -2.24 -13.62 -7.28
CA PHE A 148 -1.24 -14.23 -8.14
C PHE A 148 -1.51 -15.73 -8.30
N ALA A 149 -1.09 -16.28 -9.44
CA ALA A 149 -1.33 -17.69 -9.75
C ALA A 149 -0.62 -18.64 -8.77
N ASP A 150 0.58 -18.26 -8.30
CA ASP A 150 1.43 -19.12 -7.48
C ASP A 150 1.54 -18.66 -6.02
N LYS A 151 0.96 -17.52 -5.66
CA LYS A 151 1.02 -16.94 -4.31
C LYS A 151 -0.35 -16.40 -3.93
N PRO A 152 -1.21 -17.23 -3.32
CA PRO A 152 -2.62 -16.83 -3.09
C PRO A 152 -2.82 -15.65 -2.14
N LEU A 153 -1.83 -15.30 -1.30
CA LEU A 153 -1.91 -14.14 -0.42
C LEU A 153 -1.24 -12.89 -1.00
N SER A 154 -0.68 -12.97 -2.19
CA SER A 154 -0.20 -11.81 -2.93
C SER A 154 -1.20 -11.48 -4.03
N LEU A 155 -1.57 -10.22 -4.14
CA LEU A 155 -2.60 -9.76 -5.07
C LEU A 155 -2.11 -8.55 -5.84
N TYR A 156 -2.78 -8.26 -6.96
CA TYR A 156 -2.48 -7.06 -7.73
C TYR A 156 -3.75 -6.44 -8.29
N LEU A 157 -3.67 -5.13 -8.52
CA LEU A 157 -4.69 -4.36 -9.22
C LEU A 157 -4.06 -3.77 -10.46
N ALA A 158 -4.53 -4.16 -11.65
CA ALA A 158 -4.02 -3.60 -12.89
C ALA A 158 -4.43 -2.13 -13.01
N ILE A 159 -3.46 -1.25 -13.20
CA ILE A 159 -3.67 0.20 -13.35
C ILE A 159 -3.18 0.72 -14.69
N GLY A 160 -2.62 -0.16 -15.51
CA GLY A 160 -2.01 0.20 -16.80
C GLY A 160 -2.98 0.37 -17.96
N ARG A 161 -4.28 0.23 -17.72
CA ARG A 161 -5.29 0.27 -18.78
C ARG A 161 -5.88 1.65 -18.94
#